data_7a4a1ed0c4a34437e4794b73b74afaea
#
_entry.id   7a4a1ed0c4a34437e4794b73b74afaea
#
_cell.length_a   1.000
_cell.length_b   1.000
_cell.length_c   1.000
_cell.angle_alpha   90.00
_cell.angle_beta   90.00
_cell.angle_gamma   90.00
#
_symmetry.space_group_name_H-M   'P 1'
#
loop_
_entity.id
_entity.type
_entity.pdbx_description
1 polymer ?
#
loop_
_entity_poly.entity_id
_entity_poly.type
_entity_poly.pdbx_seq_one_letter_code
_entity_poly.pdbx_strand_id
1 'polypeptide(L)'
;MAKKIKDPRPGWDDYFMNIAQVVATRSNCSRRHVGAVIVRNRHILATGYNGTPHGVKNCFDGGCPRCANTTKSGSHLEECLCVHAEQNAICQAALHGHAIEGATIYVTISPCLTCAKLIINSGIQEVVYGGEYAFLDTVKDIFKQSKVKYRRLK
;
A
#
# COMPACT_ATOMS: atom_id res chain seq x y z
N MET A 1 -42.67 -17.66 -8.01
CA MET A 1 -41.21 -17.69 -7.67
C MET A 1 -40.68 -16.25 -7.71
N ALA A 2 -40.16 -15.72 -6.59
CA ALA A 2 -39.58 -14.39 -6.56
C ALA A 2 -38.28 -14.35 -7.39
N LYS A 3 -38.18 -13.39 -8.30
CA LYS A 3 -36.96 -13.17 -9.14
C LYS A 3 -35.81 -12.78 -8.20
N LYS A 4 -34.76 -13.61 -8.11
CA LYS A 4 -33.58 -13.32 -7.29
C LYS A 4 -32.91 -12.07 -7.86
N ILE A 5 -33.02 -10.94 -7.14
CA ILE A 5 -32.37 -9.68 -7.54
C ILE A 5 -30.87 -9.86 -7.29
N LYS A 6 -30.07 -9.63 -8.33
CA LYS A 6 -28.59 -9.68 -8.22
C LYS A 6 -28.12 -8.54 -7.30
N ASP A 7 -27.30 -8.86 -6.31
CA ASP A 7 -26.70 -7.86 -5.43
C ASP A 7 -25.86 -6.86 -6.25
N PRO A 8 -26.17 -5.56 -6.24
CA PRO A 8 -25.45 -4.56 -7.02
C PRO A 8 -24.14 -4.10 -6.36
N ARG A 9 -23.89 -4.52 -5.13
CA ARG A 9 -22.72 -4.09 -4.36
C ARG A 9 -21.44 -4.74 -4.89
N PRO A 10 -20.29 -4.03 -4.89
CA PRO A 10 -19.00 -4.63 -5.21
C PRO A 10 -18.62 -5.70 -4.17
N GLY A 11 -17.78 -6.64 -4.56
CA GLY A 11 -17.14 -7.55 -3.62
C GLY A 11 -16.27 -6.79 -2.61
N TRP A 12 -15.97 -7.41 -1.48
CA TRP A 12 -15.18 -6.75 -0.43
C TRP A 12 -13.76 -6.38 -0.90
N ASP A 13 -13.16 -7.21 -1.73
CA ASP A 13 -11.83 -6.91 -2.29
C ASP A 13 -11.88 -5.69 -3.22
N ASP A 14 -12.87 -5.64 -4.11
CA ASP A 14 -13.06 -4.47 -4.99
C ASP A 14 -13.37 -3.21 -4.20
N TYR A 15 -14.21 -3.32 -3.16
CA TYR A 15 -14.54 -2.21 -2.29
C TYR A 15 -13.29 -1.61 -1.61
N PHE A 16 -12.48 -2.44 -0.97
CA PHE A 16 -11.27 -1.96 -0.29
C PHE A 16 -10.18 -1.50 -1.26
N MET A 17 -10.06 -2.14 -2.42
CA MET A 17 -9.13 -1.68 -3.46
C MET A 17 -9.55 -0.32 -4.03
N ASN A 18 -10.85 -0.09 -4.24
CA ASN A 18 -11.35 1.23 -4.66
C ASN A 18 -11.04 2.31 -3.62
N ILE A 19 -11.17 1.99 -2.32
CA ILE A 19 -10.75 2.92 -1.25
C ILE A 19 -9.25 3.18 -1.32
N ALA A 20 -8.41 2.15 -1.53
CA ALA A 20 -6.97 2.33 -1.69
C ALA A 20 -6.63 3.23 -2.89
N GLN A 21 -7.37 3.13 -3.98
CA GLN A 21 -7.23 4.02 -5.13
C GLN A 21 -7.60 5.47 -4.79
N VAL A 22 -8.68 5.68 -4.03
CA VAL A 22 -9.04 7.02 -3.54
C VAL A 22 -7.96 7.57 -2.61
N VAL A 23 -7.43 6.74 -1.70
CA VAL A 23 -6.33 7.12 -0.81
C VAL A 23 -5.10 7.54 -1.61
N ALA A 24 -4.76 6.84 -2.70
CA ALA A 24 -3.65 7.18 -3.60
C ALA A 24 -3.75 8.60 -4.19
N THR A 25 -4.96 9.15 -4.35
CA THR A 25 -5.16 10.51 -4.88
C THR A 25 -4.59 11.60 -3.96
N ARG A 26 -4.33 11.30 -2.69
CA ARG A 26 -3.70 12.21 -1.73
C ARG A 26 -2.17 12.18 -1.74
N SER A 27 -1.57 11.30 -2.52
CA SER A 27 -0.11 11.24 -2.67
C SER A 27 0.45 12.58 -3.11
N ASN A 28 1.51 13.04 -2.45
CA ASN A 28 2.26 14.23 -2.88
C ASN A 28 3.51 13.89 -3.71
N CYS A 29 3.72 12.63 -4.07
CA CYS A 29 4.83 12.22 -4.92
C CYS A 29 4.58 12.66 -6.37
N SER A 30 5.55 13.35 -6.99
CA SER A 30 5.45 13.82 -8.38
C SER A 30 5.59 12.71 -9.43
N ARG A 31 5.99 11.50 -9.03
CA ARG A 31 6.26 10.39 -9.96
C ARG A 31 5.21 9.30 -9.96
N ARG A 32 4.73 8.91 -8.79
CA ARG A 32 3.81 7.77 -8.66
C ARG A 32 2.89 7.97 -7.47
N HIS A 33 1.62 7.68 -7.67
CA HIS A 33 0.61 7.76 -6.63
C HIS A 33 0.22 6.34 -6.20
N VAL A 34 0.50 6.02 -4.96
CA VAL A 34 0.21 4.71 -4.36
C VAL A 34 -0.63 4.92 -3.11
N GLY A 35 -1.62 4.06 -2.91
CA GLY A 35 -2.46 4.03 -1.72
C GLY A 35 -2.51 2.65 -1.10
N ALA A 36 -2.60 2.60 0.21
CA ALA A 36 -2.74 1.39 0.99
C ALA A 36 -3.85 1.52 2.04
N VAL A 37 -4.57 0.43 2.30
CA VAL A 37 -5.64 0.35 3.30
C VAL A 37 -5.45 -0.93 4.10
N ILE A 38 -5.35 -0.82 5.41
CA ILE A 38 -5.25 -1.97 6.33
C ILE A 38 -6.63 -2.26 6.90
N VAL A 39 -7.09 -3.50 6.75
CA VAL A 39 -8.44 -3.93 7.08
C VAL A 39 -8.41 -5.19 7.94
N ARG A 40 -9.24 -5.25 8.97
CA ARG A 40 -9.50 -6.46 9.75
C ARG A 40 -10.99 -6.56 10.06
N ASN A 41 -11.57 -7.74 9.84
CA ASN A 41 -13.01 -7.97 10.04
C ASN A 41 -13.90 -6.96 9.29
N ARG A 42 -13.52 -6.58 8.07
CA ARG A 42 -14.20 -5.56 7.23
C ARG A 42 -14.20 -4.14 7.81
N HIS A 43 -13.38 -3.87 8.82
CA HIS A 43 -13.16 -2.53 9.36
C HIS A 43 -11.79 -2.00 8.90
N ILE A 44 -11.76 -0.77 8.42
CA ILE A 44 -10.52 -0.07 8.09
C ILE A 44 -9.85 0.35 9.39
N LEU A 45 -8.61 -0.10 9.58
CA LEU A 45 -7.78 0.22 10.74
C LEU A 45 -6.86 1.42 10.48
N ALA A 46 -6.31 1.50 9.26
CA ALA A 46 -5.44 2.59 8.84
C ALA A 46 -5.42 2.71 7.33
N THR A 47 -5.04 3.89 6.85
CA THR A 47 -4.76 4.18 5.46
C THR A 47 -3.39 4.82 5.32
N GLY A 48 -2.78 4.73 4.15
CA GLY A 48 -1.51 5.37 3.84
C GLY A 48 -1.40 5.68 2.35
N TYR A 49 -0.79 6.79 2.03
CA TYR A 49 -0.39 7.15 0.67
C TYR A 49 1.09 7.54 0.66
N ASN A 50 1.74 7.42 -0.48
CA ASN A 50 3.16 7.75 -0.56
C ASN A 50 3.38 9.25 -0.67
N GLY A 51 4.45 9.74 -0.02
CA GLY A 51 4.80 11.15 -0.01
C GLY A 51 5.95 11.43 0.96
N THR A 52 6.43 12.66 0.95
CA THR A 52 7.46 13.11 1.89
C THR A 52 6.98 12.98 3.36
N PRO A 53 7.88 12.75 4.32
CA PRO A 53 7.54 12.64 5.73
C PRO A 53 6.81 13.89 6.26
N HIS A 54 6.05 13.71 7.34
CA HIS A 54 5.36 14.82 8.01
C HIS A 54 6.33 15.96 8.37
N GLY A 55 5.97 17.19 8.05
CA GLY A 55 6.79 18.37 8.28
C GLY A 55 7.90 18.62 7.24
N VAL A 56 8.14 17.68 6.34
CA VAL A 56 9.05 17.87 5.20
C VAL A 56 8.29 18.48 4.02
N LYS A 57 8.95 19.37 3.27
CA LYS A 57 8.41 19.99 2.05
C LYS A 57 7.85 18.93 1.12
N ASN A 58 6.66 19.16 0.55
CA ASN A 58 6.02 18.22 -0.35
C ASN A 58 6.88 17.91 -1.57
N CYS A 59 6.80 16.67 -2.04
CA CYS A 59 7.54 16.22 -3.22
C CYS A 59 7.20 17.08 -4.46
N PHE A 60 5.93 17.43 -4.69
CA PHE A 60 5.51 18.34 -5.76
C PHE A 60 6.15 19.73 -5.68
N ASP A 61 6.47 20.19 -4.47
CA ASP A 61 7.11 21.49 -4.24
C ASP A 61 8.64 21.39 -4.28
N GLY A 62 9.18 20.26 -4.74
CA GLY A 62 10.63 20.00 -4.81
C GLY A 62 11.23 19.46 -3.52
N GLY A 63 10.42 18.96 -2.58
CA GLY A 63 10.88 18.41 -1.30
C GLY A 63 11.63 17.07 -1.41
N CYS A 64 11.55 16.37 -2.54
CA CYS A 64 12.29 15.16 -2.79
C CYS A 64 13.31 15.37 -3.94
N PRO A 65 14.62 15.48 -3.65
CA PRO A 65 15.64 15.72 -4.69
C PRO A 65 15.63 14.65 -5.79
N ARG A 66 15.46 13.36 -5.42
CA ARG A 66 15.37 12.28 -6.40
C ARG A 66 14.20 12.45 -7.37
N CYS A 67 13.03 12.84 -6.87
CA CYS A 67 11.85 13.03 -7.73
C CYS A 67 11.94 14.31 -8.56
N ALA A 68 12.62 15.34 -8.08
CA ALA A 68 12.86 16.60 -8.81
C ALA A 68 13.87 16.42 -9.96
N ASN A 69 14.80 15.47 -9.84
CA ASN A 69 15.78 15.18 -10.86
C ASN A 69 15.25 14.23 -11.93
N THR A 70 15.80 14.27 -13.15
CA THR A 70 15.46 13.38 -14.28
C THR A 70 16.05 11.97 -14.12
N THR A 71 16.13 11.44 -12.90
CA THR A 71 16.66 10.10 -12.63
C THR A 71 15.77 9.01 -13.23
N LYS A 72 16.40 7.97 -13.77
CA LYS A 72 15.72 6.82 -14.34
C LYS A 72 14.81 6.15 -13.29
N SER A 73 13.63 5.71 -13.69
CA SER A 73 12.72 4.95 -12.80
C SER A 73 13.44 3.74 -12.21
N GLY A 74 13.32 3.55 -10.88
CA GLY A 74 13.95 2.44 -10.16
C GLY A 74 15.41 2.67 -9.76
N SER A 75 16.06 3.79 -10.14
CA SER A 75 17.42 4.14 -9.73
C SER A 75 17.42 5.09 -8.53
N HIS A 76 18.50 5.12 -7.75
CA HIS A 76 18.71 6.01 -6.60
C HIS A 76 17.53 6.02 -5.60
N LEU A 77 16.97 4.83 -5.33
CA LEU A 77 15.81 4.70 -4.44
C LEU A 77 16.16 5.07 -2.99
N GLU A 78 17.41 4.90 -2.59
CA GLU A 78 17.98 5.28 -1.30
C GLU A 78 17.94 6.80 -1.04
N GLU A 79 17.93 7.60 -2.11
CA GLU A 79 17.85 9.07 -2.03
C GLU A 79 16.40 9.57 -2.02
N CYS A 80 15.41 8.67 -2.16
CA CYS A 80 14.02 9.06 -2.22
C CYS A 80 13.48 9.38 -0.83
N LEU A 81 13.06 10.62 -0.61
CA LEU A 81 12.44 11.04 0.66
C LEU A 81 10.98 10.62 0.79
N CYS A 82 10.33 10.17 -0.29
CA CYS A 82 8.94 9.73 -0.21
C CYS A 82 8.84 8.39 0.55
N VAL A 83 8.14 8.42 1.66
CA VAL A 83 7.73 7.23 2.41
C VAL A 83 6.69 6.48 1.58
N HIS A 84 6.74 5.16 1.55
CA HIS A 84 5.80 4.35 0.78
C HIS A 84 4.41 4.29 1.45
N ALA A 85 3.38 4.03 0.67
CA ALA A 85 2.00 3.98 1.16
C ALA A 85 1.80 2.93 2.26
N GLU A 86 2.41 1.75 2.10
CA GLU A 86 2.37 0.65 3.06
C GLU A 86 3.05 1.04 4.38
N GLN A 87 4.21 1.69 4.30
CA GLN A 87 4.93 2.20 5.47
C GLN A 87 4.08 3.23 6.21
N ASN A 88 3.48 4.18 5.49
CA ASN A 88 2.60 5.19 6.07
C ASN A 88 1.36 4.57 6.72
N ALA A 89 0.74 3.57 6.10
CA ALA A 89 -0.41 2.88 6.68
C ALA A 89 -0.04 2.19 8.00
N ILE A 90 1.12 1.52 8.07
CA ILE A 90 1.63 0.88 9.30
C ILE A 90 1.96 1.95 10.35
N CYS A 91 2.61 3.05 9.96
CA CYS A 91 2.90 4.16 10.87
C CYS A 91 1.62 4.81 11.43
N GLN A 92 0.60 5.01 10.61
CA GLN A 92 -0.70 5.54 11.05
C GLN A 92 -1.38 4.59 12.04
N ALA A 93 -1.35 3.28 11.77
CA ALA A 93 -1.88 2.30 12.72
C ALA A 93 -1.14 2.39 14.08
N ALA A 94 0.18 2.45 14.07
CA ALA A 94 0.98 2.58 15.28
C ALA A 94 0.71 3.90 16.02
N LEU A 95 0.64 5.02 15.30
CA LEU A 95 0.37 6.35 15.87
C LEU A 95 -0.98 6.42 16.59
N HIS A 96 -1.99 5.75 16.05
CA HIS A 96 -3.35 5.75 16.59
C HIS A 96 -3.65 4.53 17.49
N GLY A 97 -2.66 3.68 17.78
CA GLY A 97 -2.82 2.54 18.69
C GLY A 97 -3.67 1.40 18.12
N HIS A 98 -3.76 1.28 16.79
CA HIS A 98 -4.50 0.20 16.14
C HIS A 98 -3.62 -1.04 15.97
N ALA A 99 -3.96 -2.12 16.65
CA ALA A 99 -3.31 -3.42 16.43
C ALA A 99 -3.70 -3.97 15.05
N ILE A 100 -2.71 -4.23 14.20
CA ILE A 100 -2.90 -4.69 12.81
C ILE A 100 -2.54 -6.16 12.60
N GLU A 101 -2.18 -6.87 13.64
CA GLU A 101 -1.97 -8.32 13.59
C GLU A 101 -3.20 -9.04 13.04
N GLY A 102 -2.99 -9.98 12.12
CA GLY A 102 -4.06 -10.72 11.46
C GLY A 102 -4.85 -9.93 10.41
N ALA A 103 -4.47 -8.69 10.12
CA ALA A 103 -5.13 -7.86 9.12
C ALA A 103 -4.77 -8.24 7.68
N THR A 104 -5.55 -7.72 6.74
CA THR A 104 -5.28 -7.69 5.30
C THR A 104 -4.87 -6.27 4.90
N ILE A 105 -3.83 -6.12 4.10
CA ILE A 105 -3.48 -4.85 3.46
C ILE A 105 -3.85 -4.89 1.98
N TYR A 106 -4.62 -3.91 1.54
CA TYR A 106 -4.92 -3.64 0.13
C TYR A 106 -4.01 -2.51 -0.34
N VAL A 107 -3.27 -2.73 -1.41
CA VAL A 107 -2.35 -1.74 -1.96
C VAL A 107 -2.49 -1.65 -3.48
N THR A 108 -2.49 -0.44 -4.00
CA THR A 108 -2.74 -0.20 -5.42
C THR A 108 -1.66 -0.78 -6.33
N ILE A 109 -0.46 -0.99 -5.81
CA ILE A 109 0.68 -1.60 -6.53
C ILE A 109 1.39 -2.61 -5.61
N SER A 110 1.96 -3.67 -6.16
CA SER A 110 2.66 -4.68 -5.37
C SER A 110 3.76 -4.08 -4.49
N PRO A 111 3.89 -4.49 -3.21
CA PRO A 111 4.91 -4.00 -2.29
C PRO A 111 6.34 -4.23 -2.80
N CYS A 112 7.23 -3.30 -2.54
CA CYS A 112 8.67 -3.53 -2.68
C CYS A 112 9.20 -4.39 -1.52
N LEU A 113 10.46 -4.83 -1.63
CA LEU A 113 11.08 -5.70 -0.62
C LEU A 113 11.10 -5.07 0.79
N THR A 114 11.36 -3.76 0.88
CA THR A 114 11.37 -3.05 2.16
C THR A 114 9.99 -3.05 2.81
N CYS A 115 8.94 -2.76 2.04
CA CYS A 115 7.56 -2.80 2.52
C CYS A 115 7.12 -4.21 2.88
N ALA A 116 7.50 -5.22 2.09
CA ALA A 116 7.18 -6.61 2.39
C ALA A 116 7.75 -7.08 3.75
N LYS A 117 8.98 -6.70 4.07
CA LYS A 117 9.58 -6.99 5.39
C LYS A 117 8.78 -6.33 6.54
N LEU A 118 8.37 -5.08 6.38
CA LEU A 118 7.56 -4.38 7.39
C LEU A 118 6.17 -5.00 7.54
N ILE A 119 5.52 -5.35 6.44
CA ILE A 119 4.21 -6.02 6.42
C ILE A 119 4.29 -7.34 7.21
N ILE A 120 5.30 -8.17 6.95
CA ILE A 120 5.50 -9.43 7.66
C ILE A 120 5.68 -9.19 9.16
N ASN A 121 6.59 -8.29 9.53
CA ASN A 121 6.92 -8.04 10.94
C ASN A 121 5.82 -7.32 11.71
N SER A 122 4.87 -6.65 11.02
CA SER A 122 3.70 -6.04 11.64
C SER A 122 2.55 -7.03 11.92
N GLY A 123 2.72 -8.32 11.54
CA GLY A 123 1.71 -9.36 11.77
C GLY A 123 0.55 -9.37 10.77
N ILE A 124 0.63 -8.60 9.69
CA ILE A 124 -0.35 -8.67 8.60
C ILE A 124 -0.27 -10.05 7.94
N GLN A 125 -1.43 -10.68 7.71
CA GLN A 125 -1.53 -12.05 7.20
C GLN A 125 -1.87 -12.14 5.72
N GLU A 126 -2.34 -11.07 5.11
CA GLU A 126 -2.71 -11.07 3.70
C GLU A 126 -2.38 -9.75 3.03
N VAL A 127 -1.84 -9.84 1.82
CA VAL A 127 -1.59 -8.72 0.91
C VAL A 127 -2.40 -8.91 -0.37
N VAL A 128 -3.25 -7.93 -0.68
CA VAL A 128 -3.99 -7.86 -1.94
C VAL A 128 -3.50 -6.66 -2.72
N TYR A 129 -2.99 -6.86 -3.93
CA TYR A 129 -2.44 -5.77 -4.74
C TYR A 129 -3.12 -5.64 -6.10
N GLY A 130 -3.20 -4.43 -6.63
CA GLY A 130 -3.81 -4.13 -7.92
C GLY A 130 -2.83 -4.27 -9.08
N GLY A 131 -1.83 -3.41 -9.15
CA GLY A 131 -0.80 -3.40 -10.18
C GLY A 131 0.48 -4.11 -9.77
N GLU A 132 1.33 -4.47 -10.75
CA GLU A 132 2.62 -5.09 -10.47
C GLU A 132 3.75 -4.07 -10.52
N TYR A 133 4.74 -4.24 -9.63
CA TYR A 133 6.01 -3.53 -9.62
C TYR A 133 7.16 -4.48 -9.99
N ALA A 134 8.26 -3.97 -10.53
CA ALA A 134 9.45 -4.77 -10.84
C ALA A 134 10.06 -5.42 -9.58
N PHE A 135 10.76 -6.57 -9.75
CA PHE A 135 11.45 -7.33 -8.68
C PHE A 135 10.54 -8.16 -7.76
N LEU A 136 9.55 -8.83 -8.34
CA LEU A 136 8.53 -9.57 -7.59
C LEU A 136 8.99 -10.90 -6.99
N ASP A 137 10.01 -11.58 -7.53
CA ASP A 137 10.31 -12.96 -7.13
C ASP A 137 10.80 -13.05 -5.69
N THR A 138 11.74 -12.22 -5.27
CA THR A 138 12.19 -12.17 -3.87
C THR A 138 11.05 -11.81 -2.92
N VAL A 139 10.16 -10.91 -3.31
CA VAL A 139 8.99 -10.52 -2.51
C VAL A 139 8.01 -11.68 -2.38
N LYS A 140 7.75 -12.40 -3.45
CA LYS A 140 6.92 -13.62 -3.42
C LYS A 140 7.51 -14.68 -2.51
N ASP A 141 8.83 -14.88 -2.58
CA ASP A 141 9.54 -15.88 -1.78
C ASP A 141 9.46 -15.59 -0.28
N ILE A 142 9.68 -14.34 0.16
CA ILE A 142 9.61 -14.02 1.58
C ILE A 142 8.17 -14.09 2.12
N PHE A 143 7.16 -13.71 1.33
CA PHE A 143 5.76 -13.89 1.72
C PHE A 143 5.38 -15.37 1.83
N LYS A 144 5.87 -16.21 0.90
CA LYS A 144 5.68 -17.66 0.98
C LYS A 144 6.32 -18.26 2.22
N GLN A 145 7.57 -17.90 2.52
CA GLN A 145 8.30 -18.38 3.70
C GLN A 145 7.61 -17.96 5.01
N SER A 146 7.12 -16.72 5.08
CA SER A 146 6.41 -16.18 6.24
C SER A 146 4.95 -16.60 6.35
N LYS A 147 4.44 -17.37 5.36
CA LYS A 147 3.03 -17.80 5.25
C LYS A 147 2.03 -16.63 5.15
N VAL A 148 2.46 -15.46 4.74
CA VAL A 148 1.58 -14.34 4.41
C VAL A 148 0.96 -14.59 3.04
N LYS A 149 -0.36 -14.55 2.93
CA LYS A 149 -1.06 -14.67 1.66
C LYS A 149 -0.73 -13.47 0.78
N TYR A 150 -0.32 -13.71 -0.45
CA TYR A 150 0.06 -12.67 -1.39
C TYR A 150 -0.62 -12.91 -2.73
N ARG A 151 -1.56 -12.04 -3.09
CA ARG A 151 -2.36 -12.23 -4.31
C ARG A 151 -2.68 -10.92 -5.02
N ARG A 152 -2.75 -11.01 -6.34
CA ARG A 152 -3.24 -9.93 -7.19
C ARG A 152 -4.76 -9.95 -7.23
N LEU A 153 -5.38 -8.78 -7.15
CA LEU A 153 -6.80 -8.61 -7.47
C LEU A 153 -6.99 -8.75 -8.98
N LYS A 154 -7.95 -9.59 -9.38
CA LYS A 154 -8.26 -9.89 -10.79
C LYS A 154 -9.28 -8.89 -11.33
#